data_263edc3beb3ad2ba3f7ffbb3617a72f4
#
_entry.id   263edc3beb3ad2ba3f7ffbb3617a72f4
#
_cell.length_a   1.000
_cell.length_b   1.000
_cell.length_c   1.000
_cell.angle_alpha   90.00
_cell.angle_beta   90.00
_cell.angle_gamma   90.00
#
_symmetry.space_group_name_H-M   'P 1'
#
loop_
_entity.id
_entity.type
_entity.pdbx_description
1 polymer ?
#
loop_
_entity_poly.entity_id
_entity_poly.type
_entity_poly.pdbx_seq_one_letter_code
_entity_poly.pdbx_strand_id
1 'polypeptide(L)'
;MRTKVKYLLIILLVTTQISCNNWMDLIPPDGLIREEYWKTKEDVESVLMAAYETFAETDHLLFVFGEIRADMVVGDNNQSRNEELISEGNIYPDNEICNWLSFYTVINYCNEVIKNAPEVMEFDRTFTEFQMQSLTAEAYYLRSLCYFYLIRIFKDVPLVLEPSETDNTDFFPTKSTDEEVLTQITNDLIQNRVFAPNGSFSNIEENKGRASKAAFEALLADIALWRFDYEKVIEHVQNIENTAQFFLLPGSVWFENYFPGNTLESIFEIQFDGDRNQRNSTYDLTRFDARRYDPSIKAIEMFSFDFARELVRGENASIRRYGEGDYIIWKYVGQAADGRTFRSGTRAYSCNWIVYRYADILLMKAEALSQLERYSEALAIINQIRTRADVLPLNLANNPVAFEDAILEERALEFAFEGKRWFDLLRMGRRNNFARKQNLIDIIIKNVPSTQKRILATRLTNPLGWYLPIYEKEIERNRNMIQNPFYNF
;
A
#
# COMPACT_ATOMS: atom_id res chain seq x y z
N MET A 1 0.38 69.03 -52.00
CA MET A 1 -0.31 67.74 -51.92
C MET A 1 0.62 66.57 -51.59
N ARG A 2 1.80 66.47 -52.20
CA ARG A 2 2.73 65.32 -51.99
C ARG A 2 3.27 65.16 -50.53
N THR A 3 3.41 66.24 -49.78
CA THR A 3 3.93 66.19 -48.39
C THR A 3 2.88 65.71 -47.38
N LYS A 4 1.63 66.14 -47.56
CA LYS A 4 0.52 65.65 -46.68
C LYS A 4 0.22 64.19 -46.84
N VAL A 5 0.40 63.62 -48.04
CA VAL A 5 0.23 62.22 -48.34
C VAL A 5 1.35 61.37 -47.68
N LYS A 6 2.59 61.86 -47.62
CA LYS A 6 3.71 61.23 -46.92
C LYS A 6 3.50 61.15 -45.41
N TYR A 7 2.98 62.17 -44.77
CA TYR A 7 2.66 62.11 -43.33
C TYR A 7 1.50 61.24 -43.04
N LEU A 8 0.49 61.16 -43.93
CA LEU A 8 -0.63 60.24 -43.76
C LEU A 8 -0.18 58.79 -43.88
N LEU A 9 0.72 58.45 -44.79
CA LEU A 9 1.32 57.09 -44.94
C LEU A 9 2.23 56.74 -43.75
N ILE A 10 2.97 57.67 -43.16
CA ILE A 10 3.79 57.41 -41.97
C ILE A 10 2.91 57.17 -40.73
N ILE A 11 1.82 57.93 -40.57
CA ILE A 11 0.85 57.73 -39.48
C ILE A 11 0.16 56.37 -39.64
N LEU A 12 -0.23 55.97 -40.84
CA LEU A 12 -0.81 54.66 -41.10
C LEU A 12 0.16 53.53 -40.83
N LEU A 13 1.45 53.69 -41.11
CA LEU A 13 2.49 52.67 -40.84
C LEU A 13 2.80 52.52 -39.34
N VAL A 14 2.67 53.62 -38.55
CA VAL A 14 2.90 53.58 -37.09
C VAL A 14 1.70 52.99 -36.35
N THR A 15 0.48 53.13 -36.86
CA THR A 15 -0.73 52.54 -36.25
C THR A 15 -0.85 51.04 -36.49
N THR A 16 -0.13 50.47 -37.46
CA THR A 16 -0.13 49.00 -37.70
C THR A 16 0.83 48.25 -36.79
N GLN A 17 1.63 48.93 -35.95
CA GLN A 17 2.55 48.31 -35.00
C GLN A 17 1.90 48.03 -33.61
N ILE A 18 0.64 48.39 -33.40
CA ILE A 18 -0.11 47.98 -32.21
C ILE A 18 -0.67 46.59 -32.51
N SER A 19 0.21 45.62 -32.65
CA SER A 19 -0.15 44.22 -32.69
C SER A 19 -0.53 43.79 -31.26
N CYS A 20 -1.74 43.29 -31.11
CA CYS A 20 -2.16 42.62 -29.86
C CYS A 20 -1.16 41.51 -29.59
N ASN A 21 -0.35 41.61 -28.56
CA ASN A 21 0.56 40.56 -28.09
C ASN A 21 -0.21 39.29 -27.65
N ASN A 22 -1.51 39.39 -27.38
CA ASN A 22 -2.32 38.28 -26.87
C ASN A 22 -2.86 37.31 -27.95
N TRP A 23 -2.48 37.48 -29.23
CA TRP A 23 -2.97 36.57 -30.29
C TRP A 23 -2.06 35.37 -30.52
N MET A 24 -0.91 35.29 -29.86
CA MET A 24 -0.02 34.12 -29.91
C MET A 24 -0.12 33.21 -28.67
N ASP A 25 -0.88 33.60 -27.66
CA ASP A 25 -1.24 32.73 -26.56
C ASP A 25 -2.41 31.85 -27.01
N LEU A 26 -2.10 30.78 -27.72
CA LEU A 26 -3.03 29.71 -28.03
C LEU A 26 -3.34 28.99 -26.73
N ILE A 27 -4.37 29.46 -26.01
CA ILE A 27 -4.98 28.72 -24.93
C ILE A 27 -5.70 27.55 -25.62
N PRO A 28 -5.37 26.27 -25.33
CA PRO A 28 -6.12 25.16 -25.83
C PRO A 28 -7.58 25.32 -25.40
N PRO A 29 -8.58 25.21 -26.32
CA PRO A 29 -9.99 25.49 -26.00
C PRO A 29 -10.59 24.53 -24.97
N ASP A 30 -9.90 23.44 -24.60
CA ASP A 30 -10.36 22.40 -23.70
C ASP A 30 -9.36 22.07 -22.56
N GLY A 31 -8.34 22.89 -22.33
CA GLY A 31 -7.33 22.67 -21.28
C GLY A 31 -7.35 23.78 -20.22
N LEU A 32 -7.57 23.43 -18.98
CA LEU A 32 -7.24 24.29 -17.84
C LEU A 32 -5.74 24.58 -17.89
N ILE A 33 -5.36 25.86 -18.04
CA ILE A 33 -3.96 26.26 -17.90
C ILE A 33 -3.63 26.13 -16.42
N ARG A 34 -2.50 25.56 -16.10
CA ARG A 34 -2.06 25.30 -14.73
C ARG A 34 -2.13 26.53 -13.82
N GLU A 35 -1.66 27.70 -14.31
CA GLU A 35 -1.72 28.97 -13.58
C GLU A 35 -3.16 29.42 -13.27
N GLU A 36 -4.15 28.85 -13.96
CA GLU A 36 -5.57 29.11 -13.71
C GLU A 36 -6.24 28.07 -12.81
N TYR A 37 -5.61 26.90 -12.61
CA TYR A 37 -6.18 25.82 -11.79
C TYR A 37 -6.01 26.10 -10.29
N TRP A 38 -4.79 26.39 -9.84
CA TRP A 38 -4.45 26.52 -8.43
C TRP A 38 -4.89 27.90 -7.86
N LYS A 39 -6.14 28.03 -7.42
CA LYS A 39 -6.74 29.29 -6.92
C LYS A 39 -7.31 29.19 -5.52
N THR A 40 -7.90 28.05 -5.16
CA THR A 40 -8.68 27.87 -3.95
C THR A 40 -8.22 26.63 -3.17
N LYS A 41 -8.56 26.58 -1.89
CA LYS A 41 -8.32 25.37 -1.07
C LYS A 41 -9.03 24.14 -1.64
N GLU A 42 -10.20 24.31 -2.25
CA GLU A 42 -10.97 23.24 -2.90
C GLU A 42 -10.20 22.62 -4.08
N ASP A 43 -9.39 23.41 -4.79
CA ASP A 43 -8.51 22.89 -5.85
C ASP A 43 -7.43 21.99 -5.24
N VAL A 44 -6.82 22.40 -4.13
CA VAL A 44 -5.83 21.61 -3.37
C VAL A 44 -6.46 20.32 -2.84
N GLU A 45 -7.64 20.42 -2.23
CA GLU A 45 -8.39 19.25 -1.73
C GLU A 45 -8.74 18.30 -2.86
N SER A 46 -9.15 18.81 -4.02
CA SER A 46 -9.52 17.99 -5.19
C SER A 46 -8.34 17.17 -5.70
N VAL A 47 -7.15 17.74 -5.81
CA VAL A 47 -5.94 17.00 -6.24
C VAL A 47 -5.51 15.99 -5.17
N LEU A 48 -5.61 16.34 -3.89
CA LEU A 48 -5.36 15.38 -2.81
C LEU A 48 -6.34 14.21 -2.86
N MET A 49 -7.63 14.47 -3.10
CA MET A 49 -8.63 13.39 -3.24
C MET A 49 -8.36 12.53 -4.49
N ALA A 50 -7.91 13.12 -5.59
CA ALA A 50 -7.46 12.37 -6.76
C ALA A 50 -6.25 11.45 -6.44
N ALA A 51 -5.34 11.87 -5.57
CA ALA A 51 -4.26 11.01 -5.09
C ALA A 51 -4.79 9.81 -4.28
N TYR A 52 -5.78 10.02 -3.39
CA TYR A 52 -6.43 8.94 -2.64
C TYR A 52 -7.20 7.99 -3.57
N GLU A 53 -7.95 8.51 -4.53
CA GLU A 53 -8.70 7.70 -5.51
C GLU A 53 -7.75 6.84 -6.37
N THR A 54 -6.69 7.45 -6.92
CA THR A 54 -5.67 6.71 -7.69
C THR A 54 -4.95 5.66 -6.84
N PHE A 55 -4.72 5.94 -5.55
CA PHE A 55 -4.17 4.95 -4.64
C PHE A 55 -5.16 3.80 -4.39
N ALA A 56 -6.45 4.09 -4.29
CA ALA A 56 -7.48 3.06 -4.13
C ALA A 56 -7.53 2.10 -5.33
N GLU A 57 -7.28 2.58 -6.54
CA GLU A 57 -7.20 1.74 -7.74
C GLU A 57 -6.04 0.73 -7.73
N THR A 58 -5.09 0.86 -6.77
CA THR A 58 -3.98 -0.09 -6.60
C THR A 58 -4.31 -1.32 -5.75
N ASP A 59 -5.51 -1.46 -5.19
CA ASP A 59 -5.89 -2.52 -4.24
C ASP A 59 -5.63 -3.93 -4.78
N HIS A 60 -5.91 -4.17 -6.08
CA HIS A 60 -5.53 -5.41 -6.75
C HIS A 60 -4.02 -5.68 -6.67
N LEU A 61 -3.19 -4.67 -6.94
CA LEU A 61 -1.74 -4.79 -6.90
C LEU A 61 -1.25 -5.02 -5.45
N LEU A 62 -1.90 -4.39 -4.45
CA LEU A 62 -1.54 -4.61 -3.04
C LEU A 62 -1.76 -6.07 -2.62
N PHE A 63 -2.86 -6.69 -3.06
CA PHE A 63 -3.10 -8.11 -2.86
C PHE A 63 -2.04 -8.96 -3.60
N VAL A 64 -1.82 -8.69 -4.89
CA VAL A 64 -0.86 -9.45 -5.72
C VAL A 64 0.55 -9.39 -5.13
N PHE A 65 1.04 -8.20 -4.78
CA PHE A 65 2.40 -8.05 -4.26
C PHE A 65 2.59 -8.63 -2.87
N GLY A 66 1.55 -8.62 -2.05
CA GLY A 66 1.63 -9.07 -0.66
C GLY A 66 1.30 -10.55 -0.44
N GLU A 67 0.61 -11.22 -1.38
CA GLU A 67 0.09 -12.58 -1.15
C GLU A 67 0.60 -13.63 -2.14
N ILE A 68 0.53 -13.37 -3.48
CA ILE A 68 0.62 -14.46 -4.45
C ILE A 68 2.00 -15.13 -4.58
N ARG A 69 3.05 -14.48 -4.07
CA ARG A 69 4.41 -15.04 -3.99
C ARG A 69 4.67 -15.76 -2.67
N ALA A 70 3.73 -15.69 -1.73
CA ALA A 70 3.84 -16.25 -0.39
C ALA A 70 3.21 -17.66 -0.31
N ASP A 71 2.79 -18.05 0.90
CA ASP A 71 2.37 -19.42 1.20
C ASP A 71 0.88 -19.57 1.57
N MET A 72 0.07 -18.47 1.50
CA MET A 72 -1.32 -18.50 1.97
C MET A 72 -2.35 -18.64 0.84
N VAL A 73 -2.01 -18.31 -0.40
CA VAL A 73 -2.91 -18.39 -1.56
C VAL A 73 -2.31 -19.24 -2.68
N VAL A 74 -3.18 -19.78 -3.52
CA VAL A 74 -2.84 -20.42 -4.80
C VAL A 74 -3.73 -19.86 -5.89
N GLY A 75 -3.25 -19.84 -7.12
CA GLY A 75 -4.04 -19.41 -8.27
C GLY A 75 -5.10 -20.43 -8.66
N ASP A 76 -6.27 -19.96 -9.08
CA ASP A 76 -7.31 -20.76 -9.75
C ASP A 76 -7.27 -20.55 -11.28
N ASN A 77 -8.05 -21.29 -12.02
CA ASN A 77 -8.10 -21.29 -13.49
C ASN A 77 -8.43 -19.92 -14.12
N ASN A 78 -8.99 -18.98 -13.36
CA ASN A 78 -9.27 -17.62 -13.81
C ASN A 78 -8.12 -16.62 -13.56
N GLN A 79 -7.01 -17.08 -13.00
CA GLN A 79 -5.82 -16.26 -12.82
C GLN A 79 -5.27 -15.81 -14.18
N SER A 80 -4.86 -14.55 -14.29
CA SER A 80 -4.22 -14.08 -15.51
C SER A 80 -2.84 -14.72 -15.70
N ARG A 81 -2.38 -14.82 -16.96
CA ARG A 81 -1.04 -15.38 -17.24
C ARG A 81 0.08 -14.58 -16.53
N ASN A 82 -0.06 -13.27 -16.42
CA ASN A 82 0.91 -12.42 -15.73
C ASN A 82 0.97 -12.73 -14.22
N GLU A 83 -0.18 -12.93 -13.59
CA GLU A 83 -0.27 -13.32 -12.19
C GLU A 83 0.29 -14.73 -11.95
N GLU A 84 -0.04 -15.68 -12.83
CA GLU A 84 0.48 -17.06 -12.79
C GLU A 84 2.01 -17.06 -12.84
N LEU A 85 2.61 -16.32 -13.76
CA LEU A 85 4.06 -16.20 -13.87
C LEU A 85 4.72 -15.63 -12.60
N ILE A 86 4.06 -14.69 -11.91
CA ILE A 86 4.54 -14.15 -10.64
C ILE A 86 4.46 -15.19 -9.52
N SER A 87 3.33 -15.90 -9.40
CA SER A 87 3.15 -16.93 -8.36
C SER A 87 4.10 -18.11 -8.54
N GLU A 88 4.43 -18.46 -9.78
CA GLU A 88 5.42 -19.49 -10.11
C GLU A 88 6.89 -19.03 -9.95
N GLY A 89 7.13 -17.73 -9.75
CA GLY A 89 8.47 -17.16 -9.75
C GLY A 89 9.13 -17.12 -11.13
N ASN A 90 8.34 -17.25 -12.21
CA ASN A 90 8.78 -17.14 -13.61
C ASN A 90 8.60 -15.70 -14.13
N ILE A 91 9.17 -14.75 -13.42
CA ILE A 91 8.93 -13.33 -13.64
C ILE A 91 9.90 -12.79 -14.70
N TYR A 92 9.38 -12.06 -15.67
CA TYR A 92 10.15 -11.42 -16.74
C TYR A 92 9.83 -9.91 -16.80
N PRO A 93 10.73 -9.09 -17.37
CA PRO A 93 10.55 -7.64 -17.45
C PRO A 93 9.34 -7.18 -18.30
N ASP A 94 8.84 -8.00 -19.19
CA ASP A 94 7.65 -7.74 -20.00
C ASP A 94 6.31 -7.97 -19.27
N ASN A 95 6.36 -8.51 -18.04
CA ASN A 95 5.16 -8.73 -17.22
C ASN A 95 4.55 -7.40 -16.78
N GLU A 96 3.32 -7.13 -17.23
CA GLU A 96 2.61 -5.86 -16.97
C GLU A 96 2.38 -5.55 -15.48
N ILE A 97 2.36 -6.57 -14.60
CA ILE A 97 2.25 -6.37 -13.15
C ILE A 97 3.51 -5.69 -12.58
N CYS A 98 4.65 -5.79 -13.28
CA CYS A 98 5.88 -5.08 -12.90
C CYS A 98 5.84 -3.58 -13.22
N ASN A 99 4.73 -3.07 -13.75
CA ASN A 99 4.53 -1.65 -14.03
C ASN A 99 4.21 -0.88 -12.72
N TRP A 100 5.00 0.12 -12.43
CA TRP A 100 4.85 0.97 -11.25
C TRP A 100 4.09 2.29 -11.48
N LEU A 101 3.54 2.48 -12.70
CA LEU A 101 2.91 3.73 -13.13
C LEU A 101 1.87 4.24 -12.13
N SER A 102 0.99 3.36 -11.63
CA SER A 102 -0.07 3.76 -10.69
C SER A 102 0.50 4.42 -9.42
N PHE A 103 1.56 3.85 -8.84
CA PHE A 103 2.22 4.44 -7.67
C PHE A 103 2.86 5.79 -7.99
N TYR A 104 3.54 5.92 -9.14
CA TYR A 104 4.13 7.21 -9.53
C TYR A 104 3.10 8.26 -9.90
N THR A 105 1.91 7.87 -10.37
CA THR A 105 0.79 8.80 -10.57
C THR A 105 0.32 9.37 -9.23
N VAL A 106 0.16 8.54 -8.20
CA VAL A 106 -0.15 9.02 -6.83
C VAL A 106 0.95 9.96 -6.32
N ILE A 107 2.22 9.57 -6.47
CA ILE A 107 3.38 10.38 -6.06
C ILE A 107 3.35 11.73 -6.76
N ASN A 108 3.02 11.78 -8.06
CA ASN A 108 2.93 13.04 -8.79
C ASN A 108 1.82 13.94 -8.25
N TYR A 109 0.61 13.43 -8.01
CA TYR A 109 -0.47 14.21 -7.37
C TYR A 109 -0.06 14.73 -5.99
N CYS A 110 0.62 13.90 -5.19
CA CYS A 110 1.15 14.35 -3.90
C CYS A 110 2.19 15.47 -4.05
N ASN A 111 3.10 15.36 -5.01
CA ASN A 111 4.09 16.39 -5.30
C ASN A 111 3.41 17.69 -5.76
N GLU A 112 2.35 17.63 -6.58
CA GLU A 112 1.54 18.77 -6.99
C GLU A 112 0.92 19.49 -5.78
N VAL A 113 0.31 18.75 -4.85
CA VAL A 113 -0.27 19.30 -3.61
C VAL A 113 0.82 19.98 -2.78
N ILE A 114 1.94 19.29 -2.53
CA ILE A 114 3.03 19.80 -1.69
C ILE A 114 3.62 21.09 -2.25
N LYS A 115 3.76 21.17 -3.58
CA LYS A 115 4.34 22.32 -4.24
C LYS A 115 3.40 23.52 -4.30
N ASN A 116 2.13 23.30 -4.65
CA ASN A 116 1.22 24.39 -4.99
C ASN A 116 0.36 24.88 -3.81
N ALA A 117 0.11 24.05 -2.78
CA ALA A 117 -0.72 24.45 -1.64
C ALA A 117 -0.23 25.74 -0.92
N PRO A 118 1.09 25.97 -0.73
CA PRO A 118 1.59 27.23 -0.15
C PRO A 118 1.26 28.46 -1.02
N GLU A 119 1.35 28.35 -2.35
CA GLU A 119 1.04 29.45 -3.28
C GLU A 119 -0.46 29.76 -3.27
N VAL A 120 -1.32 28.73 -3.27
CA VAL A 120 -2.79 28.89 -3.18
C VAL A 120 -3.18 29.67 -1.92
N MET A 121 -2.52 29.45 -0.80
CA MET A 121 -2.78 30.21 0.45
C MET A 121 -2.52 31.72 0.30
N GLU A 122 -1.65 32.15 -0.63
CA GLU A 122 -1.44 33.58 -0.90
C GLU A 122 -2.63 34.20 -1.63
N PHE A 123 -3.36 33.44 -2.44
CA PHE A 123 -4.51 33.90 -3.22
C PHE A 123 -5.83 33.70 -2.47
N ASP A 124 -6.03 32.55 -1.84
CA ASP A 124 -7.23 32.24 -1.07
C ASP A 124 -7.05 32.56 0.41
N ARG A 125 -7.56 33.70 0.85
CA ARG A 125 -7.50 34.13 2.25
C ARG A 125 -8.35 33.29 3.22
N THR A 126 -9.21 32.42 2.70
CA THR A 126 -10.00 31.47 3.52
C THR A 126 -9.20 30.19 3.80
N PHE A 127 -8.13 29.94 3.04
CA PHE A 127 -7.22 28.83 3.22
C PHE A 127 -6.19 29.16 4.30
N THR A 128 -6.44 28.67 5.50
CA THR A 128 -5.55 28.94 6.64
C THR A 128 -4.26 28.13 6.58
N GLU A 129 -3.20 28.62 7.21
CA GLU A 129 -1.92 27.90 7.31
C GLU A 129 -2.11 26.50 7.94
N PHE A 130 -2.96 26.36 8.96
CA PHE A 130 -3.25 25.06 9.57
C PHE A 130 -3.89 24.09 8.56
N GLN A 131 -4.84 24.56 7.75
CA GLN A 131 -5.48 23.72 6.72
C GLN A 131 -4.47 23.32 5.63
N MET A 132 -3.65 24.27 5.17
CA MET A 132 -2.61 24.02 4.19
C MET A 132 -1.62 22.98 4.70
N GLN A 133 -1.09 23.14 5.91
CA GLN A 133 -0.19 22.18 6.54
C GLN A 133 -0.84 20.81 6.72
N SER A 134 -2.13 20.76 7.04
CA SER A 134 -2.85 19.48 7.21
C SER A 134 -3.00 18.74 5.89
N LEU A 135 -3.39 19.41 4.80
CA LEU A 135 -3.54 18.78 3.48
C LEU A 135 -2.18 18.35 2.90
N THR A 136 -1.14 19.17 3.07
CA THR A 136 0.21 18.79 2.64
C THR A 136 0.77 17.62 3.46
N ALA A 137 0.46 17.53 4.76
CA ALA A 137 0.84 16.37 5.57
C ALA A 137 0.23 15.07 5.02
N GLU A 138 -1.05 15.06 4.64
CA GLU A 138 -1.67 13.90 4.02
C GLU A 138 -0.99 13.51 2.68
N ALA A 139 -0.62 14.50 1.87
CA ALA A 139 0.14 14.25 0.64
C ALA A 139 1.53 13.64 0.93
N TYR A 140 2.24 14.12 1.94
CA TYR A 140 3.49 13.51 2.40
C TYR A 140 3.31 12.06 2.85
N TYR A 141 2.21 11.77 3.56
CA TYR A 141 1.89 10.40 3.99
C TYR A 141 1.66 9.46 2.81
N LEU A 142 0.78 9.82 1.87
CA LEU A 142 0.48 8.98 0.70
C LEU A 142 1.72 8.75 -0.17
N ARG A 143 2.50 9.82 -0.42
CA ARG A 143 3.78 9.72 -1.14
C ARG A 143 4.72 8.73 -0.46
N SER A 144 4.88 8.85 0.85
CA SER A 144 5.74 7.98 1.64
C SER A 144 5.25 6.53 1.64
N LEU A 145 3.93 6.31 1.72
CA LEU A 145 3.34 4.98 1.65
C LEU A 145 3.58 4.32 0.29
N CYS A 146 3.39 5.07 -0.81
CA CYS A 146 3.70 4.60 -2.16
C CYS A 146 5.18 4.22 -2.31
N TYR A 147 6.09 5.06 -1.86
CA TYR A 147 7.52 4.74 -1.87
C TYR A 147 7.86 3.51 -1.02
N PHE A 148 7.23 3.36 0.13
CA PHE A 148 7.45 2.19 0.98
C PHE A 148 6.97 0.89 0.32
N TYR A 149 5.86 0.90 -0.43
CA TYR A 149 5.49 -0.23 -1.29
C TYR A 149 6.51 -0.46 -2.39
N LEU A 150 6.89 0.58 -3.14
CA LEU A 150 7.82 0.49 -4.25
C LEU A 150 9.16 -0.16 -3.87
N ILE A 151 9.77 0.26 -2.77
CA ILE A 151 11.06 -0.33 -2.33
C ILE A 151 10.93 -1.78 -1.84
N ARG A 152 9.79 -2.16 -1.26
CA ARG A 152 9.54 -3.54 -0.85
C ARG A 152 9.30 -4.47 -2.04
N ILE A 153 8.82 -3.91 -3.17
CA ILE A 153 8.49 -4.65 -4.39
C ILE A 153 9.67 -4.68 -5.36
N PHE A 154 10.33 -3.54 -5.60
CA PHE A 154 11.36 -3.36 -6.65
C PHE A 154 12.77 -3.11 -6.11
N LYS A 155 12.94 -2.86 -4.83
CA LYS A 155 14.16 -2.49 -4.12
C LYS A 155 14.59 -1.06 -4.43
N ASP A 156 15.35 -0.85 -5.50
CA ASP A 156 15.88 0.46 -5.88
C ASP A 156 14.97 1.11 -6.93
N VAL A 157 14.51 2.34 -6.68
CA VAL A 157 13.51 3.03 -7.50
C VAL A 157 13.87 4.52 -7.67
N PRO A 158 13.41 5.20 -8.72
CA PRO A 158 13.58 6.65 -8.84
C PRO A 158 12.94 7.41 -7.67
N LEU A 159 13.68 8.31 -7.04
CA LEU A 159 13.14 9.20 -6.01
C LEU A 159 12.76 10.54 -6.63
N VAL A 160 11.48 10.71 -6.97
CA VAL A 160 10.91 11.90 -7.62
C VAL A 160 10.14 12.71 -6.59
N LEU A 161 10.64 13.90 -6.24
CA LEU A 161 10.08 14.74 -5.18
C LEU A 161 9.42 16.02 -5.73
N GLU A 162 9.59 16.30 -7.03
CA GLU A 162 8.97 17.41 -7.73
C GLU A 162 7.92 16.88 -8.72
N PRO A 163 6.84 17.63 -8.96
CA PRO A 163 5.85 17.23 -9.95
C PRO A 163 6.39 17.33 -11.38
N SER A 164 5.85 16.50 -12.27
CA SER A 164 6.19 16.47 -13.69
C SER A 164 5.38 17.52 -14.44
N GLU A 165 5.85 18.79 -14.45
CA GLU A 165 5.04 19.92 -14.86
C GLU A 165 5.52 20.65 -16.12
N THR A 166 6.81 20.62 -16.42
CA THR A 166 7.42 21.47 -17.46
C THR A 166 8.47 20.73 -18.25
N ASP A 167 8.86 21.29 -19.40
CA ASP A 167 9.99 20.80 -20.22
C ASP A 167 11.34 20.76 -19.48
N ASN A 168 11.43 21.40 -18.31
CA ASN A 168 12.60 21.38 -17.44
C ASN A 168 12.60 20.20 -16.44
N THR A 169 11.54 19.39 -16.40
CA THR A 169 11.47 18.20 -15.54
C THR A 169 12.52 17.19 -16.01
N ASP A 170 13.24 16.59 -15.06
CA ASP A 170 14.10 15.45 -15.38
C ASP A 170 13.25 14.22 -15.73
N PHE A 171 13.05 14.00 -17.02
CA PHE A 171 12.30 12.85 -17.53
C PHE A 171 13.11 11.53 -17.50
N PHE A 172 14.37 11.59 -17.13
CA PHE A 172 15.26 10.43 -17.11
C PHE A 172 15.94 10.23 -15.75
N PRO A 173 15.17 10.23 -14.64
CA PRO A 173 15.74 10.04 -13.31
C PRO A 173 16.46 8.71 -13.19
N THR A 174 17.56 8.70 -12.44
CA THR A 174 18.24 7.45 -12.03
C THR A 174 17.52 6.83 -10.82
N LYS A 175 17.79 5.56 -10.57
CA LYS A 175 17.34 4.91 -9.33
C LYS A 175 18.11 5.46 -8.13
N SER A 176 17.40 5.65 -7.03
CA SER A 176 17.96 5.76 -5.68
C SER A 176 17.92 4.39 -5.00
N THR A 177 18.82 4.19 -4.07
CA THR A 177 18.83 2.97 -3.25
C THR A 177 17.63 2.93 -2.31
N ASP A 178 17.22 1.73 -1.91
CA ASP A 178 16.15 1.54 -0.91
C ASP A 178 16.42 2.34 0.39
N GLU A 179 17.68 2.46 0.82
CA GLU A 179 18.04 3.21 2.03
C GLU A 179 17.92 4.73 1.84
N GLU A 180 18.26 5.28 0.68
CA GLU A 180 18.05 6.70 0.38
C GLU A 180 16.56 7.04 0.37
N VAL A 181 15.74 6.19 -0.25
CA VAL A 181 14.28 6.35 -0.26
C VAL A 181 13.72 6.24 1.16
N LEU A 182 14.10 5.22 1.93
CA LEU A 182 13.67 5.06 3.33
C LEU A 182 14.03 6.26 4.19
N THR A 183 15.21 6.83 3.99
CA THR A 183 15.65 8.01 4.73
C THR A 183 14.79 9.22 4.39
N GLN A 184 14.51 9.45 3.10
CA GLN A 184 13.66 10.55 2.65
C GLN A 184 12.24 10.44 3.23
N ILE A 185 11.58 9.29 3.05
CA ILE A 185 10.19 9.13 3.52
C ILE A 185 10.08 9.16 5.05
N THR A 186 11.08 8.68 5.77
CA THR A 186 11.13 8.79 7.23
C THR A 186 11.20 10.25 7.67
N ASN A 187 12.05 11.06 7.03
CA ASN A 187 12.17 12.48 7.32
C ASN A 187 10.87 13.22 6.99
N ASP A 188 10.27 12.96 5.83
CA ASP A 188 8.99 13.54 5.42
C ASP A 188 7.90 13.26 6.48
N LEU A 189 7.78 12.02 6.91
CA LEU A 189 6.79 11.63 7.92
C LEU A 189 7.05 12.27 9.28
N ILE A 190 8.29 12.27 9.78
CA ILE A 190 8.64 12.84 11.09
C ILE A 190 8.35 14.34 11.12
N GLN A 191 8.68 15.08 10.05
CA GLN A 191 8.50 16.53 9.99
C GLN A 191 7.02 16.92 9.88
N ASN A 192 6.22 16.13 9.15
CA ASN A 192 4.84 16.50 8.83
C ASN A 192 3.78 15.88 9.74
N ARG A 193 4.09 14.83 10.53
CA ARG A 193 3.11 14.16 11.42
C ARG A 193 2.44 15.10 12.42
N VAL A 194 3.09 16.18 12.80
CA VAL A 194 2.54 17.15 13.76
C VAL A 194 1.34 17.91 13.20
N PHE A 195 1.27 18.06 11.88
CA PHE A 195 0.21 18.71 11.14
C PHE A 195 -0.90 17.75 10.69
N ALA A 196 -0.67 16.45 10.78
CA ALA A 196 -1.64 15.44 10.38
C ALA A 196 -2.94 15.55 11.19
N PRO A 197 -4.11 15.26 10.58
CA PRO A 197 -5.39 15.25 11.28
C PRO A 197 -5.39 14.29 12.48
N ASN A 198 -6.14 14.64 13.55
CA ASN A 198 -6.29 13.77 14.72
C ASN A 198 -7.38 12.69 14.54
N GLY A 199 -7.92 12.49 13.33
CA GLY A 199 -9.08 11.63 13.12
C GLY A 199 -10.38 12.24 13.67
N SER A 200 -10.58 13.55 13.48
CA SER A 200 -11.74 14.31 13.93
C SER A 200 -12.59 14.84 12.77
N PHE A 201 -12.68 14.07 11.70
CA PHE A 201 -13.55 14.35 10.57
C PHE A 201 -15.02 14.10 10.92
N SER A 202 -15.93 14.61 10.09
CA SER A 202 -17.38 14.57 10.37
C SER A 202 -17.99 13.16 10.28
N ASN A 203 -17.33 12.25 9.56
CA ASN A 203 -17.79 10.87 9.36
C ASN A 203 -16.67 9.86 9.64
N ILE A 204 -17.05 8.62 9.80
CA ILE A 204 -16.12 7.54 10.16
C ILE A 204 -15.24 7.13 8.97
N GLU A 205 -15.77 7.22 7.76
CA GLU A 205 -15.09 6.86 6.52
C GLU A 205 -13.87 7.79 6.31
N GLU A 206 -14.04 9.09 6.51
CA GLU A 206 -12.93 10.03 6.47
C GLU A 206 -11.95 9.80 7.62
N ASN A 207 -12.43 9.50 8.82
CA ASN A 207 -11.57 9.24 9.99
C ASN A 207 -10.66 8.03 9.79
N LYS A 208 -11.07 7.04 8.97
CA LYS A 208 -10.32 5.82 8.70
C LYS A 208 -9.66 5.84 7.31
N GLY A 209 -10.23 6.60 6.37
CA GLY A 209 -9.75 6.69 4.99
C GLY A 209 -8.73 7.78 4.73
N ARG A 210 -8.56 8.75 5.64
CA ARG A 210 -7.57 9.84 5.51
C ARG A 210 -6.41 9.65 6.49
N ALA A 211 -5.22 10.12 6.10
CA ALA A 211 -3.99 9.95 6.86
C ALA A 211 -4.02 10.73 8.19
N SER A 212 -4.38 10.05 9.27
CA SER A 212 -4.35 10.58 10.63
C SER A 212 -2.96 10.50 11.26
N LYS A 213 -2.75 11.19 12.39
CA LYS A 213 -1.51 11.03 13.19
C LYS A 213 -1.20 9.58 13.53
N ALA A 214 -2.22 8.78 13.83
CA ALA A 214 -2.05 7.36 14.10
C ALA A 214 -1.59 6.58 12.85
N ALA A 215 -2.07 6.96 11.66
CA ALA A 215 -1.59 6.38 10.41
C ALA A 215 -0.11 6.70 10.15
N PHE A 216 0.34 7.94 10.44
CA PHE A 216 1.75 8.31 10.38
C PHE A 216 2.62 7.47 11.32
N GLU A 217 2.20 7.32 12.57
CA GLU A 217 2.94 6.50 13.54
C GLU A 217 2.94 5.01 13.13
N ALA A 218 1.87 4.50 12.54
CA ALA A 218 1.81 3.12 12.03
C ALA A 218 2.78 2.90 10.87
N LEU A 219 2.84 3.82 9.90
CA LEU A 219 3.79 3.73 8.79
C LEU A 219 5.23 3.88 9.27
N LEU A 220 5.51 4.79 10.20
CA LEU A 220 6.83 4.94 10.81
C LEU A 220 7.26 3.67 11.57
N ALA A 221 6.33 3.00 12.28
CA ALA A 221 6.60 1.73 12.95
C ALA A 221 6.95 0.62 11.94
N ASP A 222 6.21 0.53 10.82
CA ASP A 222 6.47 -0.47 9.77
C ASP A 222 7.80 -0.21 9.04
N ILE A 223 8.12 1.06 8.75
CA ILE A 223 9.43 1.47 8.20
C ILE A 223 10.57 1.12 9.17
N ALA A 224 10.41 1.43 10.46
CA ALA A 224 11.40 1.11 11.48
C ALA A 224 11.60 -0.41 11.60
N LEU A 225 10.52 -1.19 11.55
CA LEU A 225 10.58 -2.65 11.57
C LEU A 225 11.27 -3.21 10.32
N TRP A 226 11.03 -2.62 9.15
CA TRP A 226 11.71 -2.99 7.90
C TRP A 226 13.21 -2.69 7.92
N ARG A 227 13.62 -1.64 8.65
CA ARG A 227 15.02 -1.26 8.89
C ARG A 227 15.67 -1.99 10.05
N PHE A 228 14.91 -2.81 10.80
CA PHE A 228 15.35 -3.50 12.04
C PHE A 228 15.70 -2.53 13.17
N ASP A 229 15.10 -1.35 13.18
CA ASP A 229 15.23 -0.36 14.28
C ASP A 229 14.13 -0.61 15.33
N TYR A 230 14.32 -1.62 16.15
CA TYR A 230 13.31 -2.15 17.05
C TYR A 230 12.90 -1.16 18.16
N GLU A 231 13.81 -0.32 18.63
CA GLU A 231 13.49 0.71 19.61
C GLU A 231 12.52 1.75 19.02
N LYS A 232 12.72 2.14 17.76
CA LYS A 232 11.82 3.05 17.06
C LYS A 232 10.46 2.43 16.82
N VAL A 233 10.37 1.14 16.54
CA VAL A 233 9.08 0.44 16.45
C VAL A 233 8.29 0.61 17.75
N ILE A 234 8.94 0.35 18.90
CA ILE A 234 8.29 0.46 20.22
C ILE A 234 7.85 1.90 20.48
N GLU A 235 8.68 2.90 20.16
CA GLU A 235 8.37 4.32 20.33
C GLU A 235 7.11 4.70 19.54
N HIS A 236 7.06 4.37 18.24
CA HIS A 236 5.94 4.71 17.38
C HIS A 236 4.65 3.99 17.78
N VAL A 237 4.75 2.71 18.14
CA VAL A 237 3.58 1.96 18.65
C VAL A 237 3.07 2.55 19.96
N GLN A 238 3.96 2.95 20.87
CA GLN A 238 3.56 3.59 22.13
C GLN A 238 2.82 4.92 21.89
N ASN A 239 3.19 5.67 20.85
CA ASN A 239 2.48 6.91 20.49
C ASN A 239 1.03 6.61 20.08
N ILE A 240 0.77 5.51 19.37
CA ILE A 240 -0.59 5.07 19.03
C ILE A 240 -1.34 4.62 20.29
N GLU A 241 -0.74 3.78 21.13
CA GLU A 241 -1.34 3.29 22.38
C GLU A 241 -1.73 4.43 23.32
N ASN A 242 -0.89 5.46 23.42
CA ASN A 242 -1.13 6.64 24.28
C ASN A 242 -2.38 7.46 23.85
N THR A 243 -2.86 7.32 22.61
CA THR A 243 -4.09 7.97 22.18
C THR A 243 -5.34 7.37 22.80
N ALA A 244 -5.28 6.09 23.21
CA ALA A 244 -6.41 5.30 23.70
C ALA A 244 -7.64 5.31 22.73
N GLN A 245 -7.38 5.41 21.42
CA GLN A 245 -8.44 5.46 20.39
C GLN A 245 -8.63 4.11 19.70
N PHE A 246 -7.66 3.19 19.80
CA PHE A 246 -7.65 1.94 19.08
C PHE A 246 -7.64 0.75 20.03
N PHE A 247 -8.45 -0.26 19.73
CA PHE A 247 -8.62 -1.44 20.57
C PHE A 247 -8.80 -2.68 19.69
N LEU A 248 -8.36 -3.83 20.17
CA LEU A 248 -8.71 -5.11 19.56
C LEU A 248 -10.20 -5.35 19.67
N LEU A 249 -10.86 -5.65 18.58
CA LEU A 249 -12.26 -6.06 18.61
C LEU A 249 -12.39 -7.39 19.37
N PRO A 250 -13.47 -7.58 20.15
CA PRO A 250 -13.82 -8.88 20.68
C PRO A 250 -13.92 -9.94 19.57
N GLY A 251 -13.54 -11.19 19.87
CA GLY A 251 -13.56 -12.28 18.88
C GLY A 251 -14.95 -12.48 18.24
N SER A 252 -16.02 -12.26 18.99
CA SER A 252 -17.40 -12.38 18.49
C SER A 252 -17.77 -11.42 17.36
N VAL A 253 -17.05 -10.31 17.21
CA VAL A 253 -17.26 -9.29 16.18
C VAL A 253 -16.00 -9.04 15.35
N TRP A 254 -15.02 -9.93 15.42
CA TRP A 254 -13.75 -9.80 14.67
C TRP A 254 -13.94 -9.60 13.17
N PHE A 255 -14.96 -10.24 12.59
CA PHE A 255 -15.25 -10.18 11.17
C PHE A 255 -15.72 -8.78 10.72
N GLU A 256 -16.19 -7.95 11.64
CA GLU A 256 -16.61 -6.57 11.35
C GLU A 256 -15.44 -5.70 10.83
N ASN A 257 -14.18 -6.09 11.07
CA ASN A 257 -13.02 -5.46 10.43
C ASN A 257 -13.09 -5.51 8.90
N TYR A 258 -13.72 -6.53 8.32
CA TYR A 258 -13.79 -6.73 6.87
C TYR A 258 -15.15 -6.36 6.28
N PHE A 259 -16.19 -6.39 7.09
CA PHE A 259 -17.53 -5.96 6.69
C PHE A 259 -18.37 -5.61 7.92
N PRO A 260 -18.82 -4.36 8.07
CA PRO A 260 -18.69 -3.23 7.11
C PRO A 260 -17.33 -2.53 7.08
N GLY A 261 -16.39 -2.82 7.97
CA GLY A 261 -15.12 -2.11 8.11
C GLY A 261 -15.23 -0.87 9.02
N ASN A 262 -14.23 0.00 8.97
CA ASN A 262 -14.19 1.27 9.72
C ASN A 262 -14.32 1.09 11.25
N THR A 263 -13.76 0.03 11.79
CA THR A 263 -13.90 -0.36 13.20
C THR A 263 -12.97 0.43 14.13
N LEU A 264 -13.11 0.20 15.44
CA LEU A 264 -12.15 0.73 16.44
C LEU A 264 -10.76 0.11 16.32
N GLU A 265 -10.62 -1.03 15.65
CA GLU A 265 -9.33 -1.65 15.39
C GLU A 265 -8.63 -1.01 14.17
N SER A 266 -9.39 -0.43 13.23
CA SER A 266 -8.84 0.16 12.01
C SER A 266 -8.10 1.47 12.30
N ILE A 267 -6.88 1.59 11.74
CA ILE A 267 -6.05 2.80 11.80
C ILE A 267 -6.08 3.53 10.46
N PHE A 268 -5.94 2.79 9.35
CA PHE A 268 -6.01 3.34 8.00
C PHE A 268 -6.53 2.29 7.03
N GLU A 269 -7.63 2.61 6.35
CA GLU A 269 -8.28 1.78 5.34
C GLU A 269 -8.48 2.57 4.05
N ILE A 270 -8.26 1.92 2.91
CA ILE A 270 -8.72 2.43 1.62
C ILE A 270 -10.23 2.22 1.55
N GLN A 271 -10.98 3.32 1.38
CA GLN A 271 -12.43 3.31 1.36
C GLN A 271 -12.96 2.96 -0.02
N PHE A 272 -14.02 2.14 -0.06
CA PHE A 272 -14.72 1.78 -1.28
C PHE A 272 -16.23 1.92 -1.11
N ASP A 273 -16.89 2.44 -2.14
CA ASP A 273 -18.35 2.59 -2.19
C ASP A 273 -18.88 2.07 -3.54
N GLY A 274 -19.38 0.85 -3.54
CA GLY A 274 -19.92 0.22 -4.75
C GLY A 274 -21.17 0.94 -5.29
N ASP A 275 -21.92 1.64 -4.46
CA ASP A 275 -23.09 2.44 -4.89
C ASP A 275 -22.64 3.68 -5.67
N ARG A 276 -21.42 4.18 -5.43
CA ARG A 276 -20.77 5.27 -6.18
C ARG A 276 -19.83 4.78 -7.28
N ASN A 277 -19.87 3.48 -7.59
CA ASN A 277 -18.97 2.81 -8.55
C ASN A 277 -17.48 2.84 -8.17
N GLN A 278 -17.16 3.10 -6.91
CA GLN A 278 -15.82 2.94 -6.35
C GLN A 278 -15.70 1.50 -5.83
N ARG A 279 -15.19 0.62 -6.66
CA ARG A 279 -15.26 -0.84 -6.46
C ARG A 279 -13.95 -1.39 -5.97
N ASN A 280 -14.02 -2.17 -4.90
CA ASN A 280 -12.91 -2.99 -4.41
C ASN A 280 -12.68 -4.18 -5.34
N SER A 281 -11.43 -4.42 -5.73
CA SER A 281 -11.04 -5.54 -6.60
C SER A 281 -11.00 -6.88 -5.87
N THR A 282 -10.80 -6.91 -4.56
CA THR A 282 -10.63 -8.16 -3.80
C THR A 282 -11.86 -9.07 -3.84
N TYR A 283 -13.06 -8.49 -3.98
CA TYR A 283 -14.26 -9.28 -4.21
C TYR A 283 -14.17 -10.10 -5.51
N ASP A 284 -13.76 -9.47 -6.62
CA ASP A 284 -13.61 -10.16 -7.90
C ASP A 284 -12.44 -11.17 -7.88
N LEU A 285 -11.41 -10.93 -7.07
CA LEU A 285 -10.29 -11.87 -6.91
C LEU A 285 -10.70 -13.17 -6.18
N THR A 286 -11.74 -13.10 -5.32
CA THR A 286 -12.08 -14.18 -4.37
C THR A 286 -13.51 -14.70 -4.51
N ARG A 287 -14.38 -14.08 -5.33
CA ARG A 287 -15.78 -14.50 -5.47
C ARG A 287 -15.88 -15.90 -6.06
N PHE A 288 -16.82 -16.68 -5.54
CA PHE A 288 -16.88 -18.14 -5.74
C PHE A 288 -17.09 -18.58 -7.21
N ASP A 289 -17.74 -17.76 -8.03
CA ASP A 289 -18.13 -18.09 -9.41
C ASP A 289 -17.07 -17.73 -10.46
N ALA A 290 -16.09 -16.88 -10.12
CA ALA A 290 -15.04 -16.43 -11.04
C ALA A 290 -13.75 -16.05 -10.31
N ARG A 291 -13.47 -16.64 -9.17
CA ARG A 291 -12.29 -16.35 -8.37
C ARG A 291 -10.99 -16.60 -9.14
N ARG A 292 -9.99 -15.83 -8.80
CA ARG A 292 -8.62 -15.99 -9.32
C ARG A 292 -7.73 -16.69 -8.32
N TYR A 293 -8.09 -16.67 -7.03
CA TYR A 293 -7.28 -17.19 -5.95
C TYR A 293 -8.11 -18.01 -4.97
N ASP A 294 -7.51 -19.12 -4.56
CA ASP A 294 -7.99 -20.01 -3.51
C ASP A 294 -7.05 -19.99 -2.30
N PRO A 295 -7.52 -20.37 -1.11
CA PRO A 295 -6.63 -20.61 0.02
C PRO A 295 -5.70 -21.78 -0.30
N SER A 296 -4.41 -21.64 0.04
CA SER A 296 -3.43 -22.70 -0.12
C SER A 296 -3.71 -23.87 0.82
N ILE A 297 -3.02 -25.00 0.59
CA ILE A 297 -3.05 -26.14 1.52
C ILE A 297 -2.66 -25.69 2.93
N LYS A 298 -1.64 -24.82 3.07
CA LYS A 298 -1.26 -24.27 4.38
C LYS A 298 -2.39 -23.49 5.02
N ALA A 299 -3.05 -22.62 4.29
CA ALA A 299 -4.18 -21.85 4.81
C ALA A 299 -5.35 -22.78 5.22
N ILE A 300 -5.61 -23.83 4.45
CA ILE A 300 -6.63 -24.85 4.80
C ILE A 300 -6.24 -25.56 6.10
N GLU A 301 -4.99 -26.01 6.26
CA GLU A 301 -4.49 -26.64 7.48
C GLU A 301 -4.58 -25.72 8.70
N MET A 302 -4.41 -24.40 8.53
CA MET A 302 -4.48 -23.42 9.59
C MET A 302 -5.90 -23.06 10.02
N PHE A 303 -6.88 -23.12 9.11
CA PHE A 303 -8.20 -22.56 9.32
C PHE A 303 -9.36 -23.55 9.27
N SER A 304 -9.21 -24.71 8.61
CA SER A 304 -10.28 -25.69 8.48
C SER A 304 -10.56 -26.39 9.81
N PHE A 305 -11.83 -26.65 10.11
CA PHE A 305 -12.26 -27.42 11.27
C PHE A 305 -11.72 -28.85 11.30
N ASP A 306 -11.28 -29.40 10.16
CA ASP A 306 -10.68 -30.73 10.10
C ASP A 306 -9.28 -30.75 10.72
N PHE A 307 -8.56 -29.62 10.72
CA PHE A 307 -7.14 -29.55 11.11
C PHE A 307 -6.87 -28.59 12.27
N ALA A 308 -7.68 -27.53 12.45
CA ALA A 308 -7.41 -26.46 13.39
C ALA A 308 -8.63 -26.13 14.27
N ARG A 309 -8.36 -25.49 15.41
CA ARG A 309 -9.40 -24.97 16.33
C ARG A 309 -9.40 -23.44 16.34
N GLU A 310 -9.29 -22.83 15.17
CA GLU A 310 -9.39 -21.38 14.98
C GLU A 310 -10.87 -20.99 14.83
N LEU A 311 -11.59 -20.92 15.94
CA LEU A 311 -13.04 -20.71 15.91
C LEU A 311 -13.44 -19.29 15.48
N VAL A 312 -12.61 -18.30 15.76
CA VAL A 312 -12.90 -16.89 15.46
C VAL A 312 -12.43 -16.51 14.06
N ARG A 313 -11.21 -16.92 13.69
CA ARG A 313 -10.54 -16.51 12.44
C ARG A 313 -10.56 -17.59 11.37
N GLY A 314 -11.00 -18.81 11.68
CA GLY A 314 -10.84 -19.99 10.86
C GLY A 314 -11.91 -20.17 9.79
N GLU A 315 -12.39 -21.42 9.68
CA GLU A 315 -13.46 -21.79 8.73
C GLU A 315 -14.74 -21.00 9.05
N ASN A 316 -15.40 -20.50 8.01
CA ASN A 316 -16.51 -19.54 8.02
C ASN A 316 -16.16 -18.08 8.34
N ALA A 317 -14.90 -17.77 8.64
CA ALA A 317 -14.41 -16.41 8.84
C ALA A 317 -13.32 -16.04 7.79
N SER A 318 -12.14 -16.68 7.81
CA SER A 318 -11.11 -16.44 6.81
C SER A 318 -11.32 -17.25 5.55
N ILE A 319 -11.69 -18.53 5.69
CA ILE A 319 -12.01 -19.43 4.58
C ILE A 319 -13.37 -20.06 4.78
N ARG A 320 -13.92 -20.64 3.72
CA ARG A 320 -15.16 -21.43 3.77
C ARG A 320 -15.02 -22.67 2.91
N ARG A 321 -15.49 -23.79 3.41
CA ARG A 321 -15.62 -25.03 2.63
C ARG A 321 -16.70 -24.89 1.56
N TYR A 322 -16.36 -25.26 0.33
CA TYR A 322 -17.24 -25.26 -0.82
C TYR A 322 -17.14 -26.62 -1.54
N GLY A 323 -18.17 -27.46 -1.40
CA GLY A 323 -18.13 -28.82 -1.93
C GLY A 323 -17.25 -29.80 -1.13
N GLU A 324 -16.89 -30.94 -1.73
CA GLU A 324 -16.00 -31.92 -1.12
C GLU A 324 -14.53 -31.55 -1.34
N GLY A 325 -13.90 -30.98 -0.31
CA GLY A 325 -12.46 -30.69 -0.32
C GLY A 325 -12.06 -29.31 -0.89
N ASP A 326 -13.00 -28.57 -1.48
CA ASP A 326 -12.74 -27.23 -2.00
C ASP A 326 -12.99 -26.16 -0.94
N TYR A 327 -12.17 -25.11 -0.95
CA TYR A 327 -12.28 -23.95 -0.06
C TYR A 327 -12.18 -22.66 -0.85
N ILE A 328 -12.87 -21.62 -0.36
CA ILE A 328 -12.79 -20.27 -0.89
C ILE A 328 -12.32 -19.30 0.20
N ILE A 329 -11.73 -18.18 -0.18
CA ILE A 329 -11.42 -17.08 0.74
C ILE A 329 -12.74 -16.40 1.10
N TRP A 330 -13.16 -16.54 2.39
CA TRP A 330 -14.44 -16.02 2.86
C TRP A 330 -14.37 -14.54 3.28
N LYS A 331 -13.24 -14.12 3.74
CA LYS A 331 -12.98 -12.78 4.31
C LYS A 331 -13.52 -11.62 3.45
N TYR A 332 -13.46 -11.75 2.12
CA TYR A 332 -13.85 -10.69 1.18
C TYR A 332 -15.19 -10.92 0.49
N VAL A 333 -15.80 -12.08 0.64
CA VAL A 333 -17.09 -12.41 -0.01
C VAL A 333 -18.21 -12.64 0.99
N GLY A 334 -17.93 -12.89 2.25
CA GLY A 334 -18.90 -13.10 3.33
C GLY A 334 -19.38 -11.78 3.94
N GLN A 335 -20.64 -11.76 4.42
CA GLN A 335 -21.19 -10.64 5.22
C GLN A 335 -20.90 -10.81 6.71
N ALA A 336 -20.66 -12.04 7.17
CA ALA A 336 -20.39 -12.37 8.55
C ALA A 336 -19.53 -13.64 8.63
N ALA A 337 -19.02 -13.95 9.81
CA ALA A 337 -18.28 -15.20 10.10
C ALA A 337 -19.23 -16.39 10.25
N ASP A 338 -20.21 -16.53 9.36
CA ASP A 338 -21.25 -17.58 9.40
C ASP A 338 -21.10 -18.62 8.28
N GLY A 339 -20.23 -18.35 7.30
CA GLY A 339 -20.04 -19.20 6.12
C GLY A 339 -21.29 -19.36 5.25
N ARG A 340 -22.31 -18.50 5.40
CA ARG A 340 -23.62 -18.65 4.73
C ARG A 340 -24.01 -17.48 3.87
N THR A 341 -23.83 -16.27 4.37
CA THR A 341 -24.36 -15.07 3.75
C THR A 341 -23.29 -14.39 2.92
N PHE A 342 -23.37 -14.52 1.59
CA PHE A 342 -22.51 -13.82 0.66
C PHE A 342 -22.91 -12.35 0.54
N ARG A 343 -21.93 -11.50 0.30
CA ARG A 343 -22.19 -10.13 -0.16
C ARG A 343 -22.84 -10.17 -1.54
N SER A 344 -23.71 -9.23 -1.84
CA SER A 344 -24.42 -9.18 -3.11
C SER A 344 -24.69 -7.75 -3.55
N GLY A 345 -24.99 -7.55 -4.85
CA GLY A 345 -25.24 -6.24 -5.44
C GLY A 345 -24.00 -5.34 -5.36
N THR A 346 -24.23 -4.03 -5.37
CA THR A 346 -23.16 -3.01 -5.28
C THR A 346 -22.37 -3.09 -3.99
N ARG A 347 -23.02 -3.45 -2.87
CA ARG A 347 -22.37 -3.60 -1.55
C ARG A 347 -21.32 -4.72 -1.50
N ALA A 348 -21.34 -5.67 -2.44
CA ALA A 348 -20.27 -6.67 -2.54
C ALA A 348 -18.89 -6.02 -2.74
N TYR A 349 -18.86 -4.87 -3.38
CA TYR A 349 -17.66 -4.12 -3.72
C TYR A 349 -17.30 -3.01 -2.73
N SER A 350 -18.03 -2.86 -1.63
CA SER A 350 -17.79 -1.83 -0.61
C SER A 350 -16.92 -2.32 0.55
N CYS A 351 -16.15 -3.40 0.37
CA CYS A 351 -15.20 -3.85 1.37
C CYS A 351 -13.95 -2.97 1.33
N ASN A 352 -13.60 -2.38 2.44
CA ASN A 352 -12.39 -1.58 2.54
C ASN A 352 -11.14 -2.45 2.50
N TRP A 353 -10.04 -1.90 1.96
CA TRP A 353 -8.73 -2.52 2.06
C TRP A 353 -7.98 -1.98 3.28
N ILE A 354 -7.70 -2.86 4.24
CA ILE A 354 -7.03 -2.49 5.48
C ILE A 354 -5.52 -2.36 5.24
N VAL A 355 -4.99 -1.15 5.36
CA VAL A 355 -3.55 -0.92 5.31
C VAL A 355 -2.92 -1.15 6.69
N TYR A 356 -3.51 -0.54 7.75
CA TYR A 356 -3.07 -0.73 9.12
C TYR A 356 -4.25 -0.90 10.07
N ARG A 357 -4.16 -1.85 10.99
CA ARG A 357 -5.07 -2.06 12.11
C ARG A 357 -4.32 -2.38 13.39
N TYR A 358 -4.96 -2.22 14.53
CA TYR A 358 -4.31 -2.26 15.84
C TYR A 358 -3.63 -3.60 16.13
N ALA A 359 -4.18 -4.72 15.69
CA ALA A 359 -3.52 -6.02 15.80
C ALA A 359 -2.16 -6.06 15.09
N ASP A 360 -2.04 -5.38 13.93
CA ASP A 360 -0.78 -5.29 13.18
C ASP A 360 0.29 -4.54 13.99
N ILE A 361 -0.10 -3.39 14.53
CA ILE A 361 0.77 -2.55 15.37
C ILE A 361 1.27 -3.32 16.60
N LEU A 362 0.37 -4.09 17.23
CA LEU A 362 0.73 -4.92 18.37
C LEU A 362 1.72 -6.04 17.99
N LEU A 363 1.51 -6.72 16.85
CA LEU A 363 2.42 -7.79 16.42
C LEU A 363 3.76 -7.24 15.89
N MET A 364 3.81 -6.02 15.32
CA MET A 364 5.06 -5.30 15.06
C MET A 364 5.83 -5.05 16.36
N LYS A 365 5.14 -4.59 17.42
CA LYS A 365 5.74 -4.39 18.75
C LYS A 365 6.24 -5.69 19.34
N ALA A 366 5.47 -6.77 19.24
CA ALA A 366 5.89 -8.09 19.73
C ALA A 366 7.17 -8.58 19.02
N GLU A 367 7.26 -8.37 17.70
CA GLU A 367 8.44 -8.71 16.92
C GLU A 367 9.67 -7.89 17.39
N ALA A 368 9.52 -6.57 17.55
CA ALA A 368 10.58 -5.70 18.04
C ALA A 368 11.05 -6.08 19.46
N LEU A 369 10.11 -6.30 20.37
CA LEU A 369 10.41 -6.73 21.75
C LEU A 369 11.16 -8.05 21.79
N SER A 370 10.78 -9.01 20.95
CA SER A 370 11.46 -10.31 20.89
C SER A 370 12.90 -10.20 20.41
N GLN A 371 13.18 -9.29 19.48
CA GLN A 371 14.53 -9.05 18.96
C GLN A 371 15.41 -8.28 19.96
N LEU A 372 14.78 -7.55 20.88
CA LEU A 372 15.44 -6.88 22.01
C LEU A 372 15.50 -7.79 23.26
N GLU A 373 15.24 -9.08 23.12
CA GLU A 373 15.23 -10.08 24.19
C GLU A 373 14.22 -9.80 25.33
N ARG A 374 13.24 -8.92 25.09
CA ARG A 374 12.12 -8.60 25.99
C ARG A 374 11.00 -9.63 25.83
N TYR A 375 11.35 -10.90 26.00
CA TYR A 375 10.49 -12.06 25.67
C TYR A 375 9.17 -12.11 26.44
N SER A 376 9.16 -11.74 27.71
CA SER A 376 7.94 -11.75 28.52
C SER A 376 6.88 -10.77 28.01
N GLU A 377 7.32 -9.59 27.55
CA GLU A 377 6.44 -8.58 26.99
C GLU A 377 5.95 -8.99 25.59
N ALA A 378 6.83 -9.51 24.76
CA ALA A 378 6.47 -10.05 23.46
C ALA A 378 5.42 -11.17 23.58
N LEU A 379 5.62 -12.13 24.51
CA LEU A 379 4.71 -13.23 24.75
C LEU A 379 3.34 -12.76 25.27
N ALA A 380 3.30 -11.72 26.11
CA ALA A 380 2.06 -11.14 26.58
C ALA A 380 1.21 -10.60 25.42
N ILE A 381 1.83 -9.91 24.46
CA ILE A 381 1.15 -9.38 23.27
C ILE A 381 0.63 -10.52 22.37
N ILE A 382 1.48 -11.51 22.07
CA ILE A 382 1.09 -12.67 21.26
C ILE A 382 -0.12 -13.36 21.90
N ASN A 383 -0.08 -13.59 23.21
CA ASN A 383 -1.14 -14.26 23.95
C ASN A 383 -2.40 -13.39 24.09
N GLN A 384 -2.29 -12.06 24.04
CA GLN A 384 -3.45 -11.17 23.94
C GLN A 384 -4.22 -11.39 22.63
N ILE A 385 -3.52 -11.46 21.49
CA ILE A 385 -4.11 -11.75 20.17
C ILE A 385 -4.75 -13.14 20.17
N ARG A 386 -4.06 -14.16 20.70
CA ARG A 386 -4.53 -15.54 20.77
C ARG A 386 -5.77 -15.68 21.66
N THR A 387 -5.77 -15.01 22.81
CA THR A 387 -6.94 -15.00 23.72
C THR A 387 -8.16 -14.39 23.04
N ARG A 388 -7.98 -13.28 22.29
CA ARG A 388 -9.05 -12.67 21.51
C ARG A 388 -9.59 -13.64 20.44
N ALA A 389 -8.72 -14.44 19.84
CA ALA A 389 -9.07 -15.46 18.83
C ALA A 389 -9.65 -16.77 19.44
N ASP A 390 -9.83 -16.82 20.76
CA ASP A 390 -10.27 -18.03 21.50
C ASP A 390 -9.34 -19.23 21.29
N VAL A 391 -8.03 -18.98 21.22
CA VAL A 391 -6.98 -19.99 21.04
C VAL A 391 -6.09 -20.05 22.27
N LEU A 392 -5.62 -21.23 22.62
CA LEU A 392 -4.78 -21.44 23.78
C LEU A 392 -3.51 -20.57 23.73
N PRO A 393 -3.13 -19.95 24.85
CA PRO A 393 -1.91 -19.17 24.93
C PRO A 393 -0.67 -20.04 24.68
N LEU A 394 0.36 -19.40 24.09
CA LEU A 394 1.67 -20.03 23.90
C LEU A 394 2.48 -19.95 25.18
N ASN A 395 3.37 -20.93 25.33
CA ASN A 395 4.48 -20.90 26.27
C ASN A 395 5.76 -21.17 25.47
N LEU A 396 6.60 -20.17 25.31
CA LEU A 396 7.79 -20.22 24.47
C LEU A 396 9.07 -20.16 25.34
N ALA A 397 10.08 -20.92 24.94
CA ALA A 397 11.42 -20.74 25.50
C ALA A 397 11.96 -19.37 25.07
N ASN A 398 12.75 -18.72 25.92
CA ASN A 398 13.41 -17.46 25.63
C ASN A 398 14.49 -17.64 24.55
N ASN A 399 14.04 -17.69 23.31
CA ASN A 399 14.85 -17.93 22.12
C ASN A 399 14.31 -17.06 20.97
N PRO A 400 15.16 -16.20 20.36
CA PRO A 400 14.71 -15.26 19.33
C PRO A 400 14.10 -15.97 18.12
N VAL A 401 14.59 -17.17 17.72
CA VAL A 401 14.06 -17.93 16.60
C VAL A 401 12.68 -18.48 16.91
N ALA A 402 12.46 -19.00 18.12
CA ALA A 402 11.16 -19.53 18.54
C ALA A 402 10.09 -18.41 18.57
N PHE A 403 10.45 -17.22 19.03
CA PHE A 403 9.56 -16.05 19.00
C PHE A 403 9.29 -15.58 17.58
N GLU A 404 10.32 -15.52 16.74
CA GLU A 404 10.16 -15.11 15.33
C GLU A 404 9.21 -16.07 14.59
N ASP A 405 9.37 -17.39 14.77
CA ASP A 405 8.49 -18.39 14.15
C ASP A 405 7.05 -18.26 14.67
N ALA A 406 6.86 -18.08 15.98
CA ALA A 406 5.54 -17.92 16.59
C ALA A 406 4.85 -16.62 16.11
N ILE A 407 5.58 -15.52 16.02
CA ILE A 407 5.05 -14.25 15.52
C ILE A 407 4.70 -14.35 14.03
N LEU A 408 5.56 -14.96 13.23
CA LEU A 408 5.33 -15.15 11.79
C LEU A 408 4.09 -16.04 11.54
N GLU A 409 3.86 -17.04 12.37
CA GLU A 409 2.67 -17.90 12.31
C GLU A 409 1.42 -17.13 12.79
N GLU A 410 1.50 -16.41 13.93
CA GLU A 410 0.39 -15.59 14.43
C GLU A 410 -0.01 -14.49 13.45
N ARG A 411 0.97 -13.86 12.77
CA ARG A 411 0.70 -12.90 11.69
C ARG A 411 0.01 -13.58 10.49
N ALA A 412 0.38 -14.82 10.14
CA ALA A 412 -0.29 -15.57 9.08
C ALA A 412 -1.75 -15.89 9.43
N LEU A 413 -2.04 -16.22 10.70
CA LEU A 413 -3.40 -16.46 11.20
C LEU A 413 -4.22 -15.17 11.23
N GLU A 414 -3.64 -14.09 11.70
CA GLU A 414 -4.33 -12.83 11.92
C GLU A 414 -4.59 -12.08 10.63
N PHE A 415 -3.58 -11.99 9.75
CA PHE A 415 -3.58 -11.17 8.54
C PHE A 415 -3.67 -11.97 7.25
N ALA A 416 -4.14 -13.21 7.28
CA ALA A 416 -4.33 -13.99 6.06
C ALA A 416 -5.08 -13.20 5.00
N PHE A 417 -4.54 -13.14 3.79
CA PHE A 417 -5.13 -12.49 2.62
C PHE A 417 -5.19 -10.95 2.68
N GLU A 418 -4.52 -10.30 3.65
CA GLU A 418 -4.49 -8.84 3.81
C GLU A 418 -3.29 -8.16 3.11
N GLY A 419 -2.62 -8.85 2.18
CA GLY A 419 -1.50 -8.29 1.41
C GLY A 419 -0.20 -8.09 2.21
N LYS A 420 -0.01 -8.85 3.30
CA LYS A 420 1.13 -8.67 4.21
C LYS A 420 2.13 -9.82 4.20
N ARG A 421 1.68 -11.02 3.84
CA ARG A 421 2.45 -12.25 4.05
C ARG A 421 3.79 -12.27 3.36
N TRP A 422 3.87 -11.81 2.10
CA TRP A 422 5.13 -11.75 1.36
C TRP A 422 6.15 -10.83 2.03
N PHE A 423 5.72 -9.67 2.50
CA PHE A 423 6.58 -8.70 3.17
C PHE A 423 7.07 -9.19 4.53
N ASP A 424 6.25 -9.93 5.27
CA ASP A 424 6.66 -10.59 6.52
C ASP A 424 7.76 -11.65 6.28
N LEU A 425 7.60 -12.47 5.24
CA LEU A 425 8.60 -13.45 4.82
C LEU A 425 9.90 -12.79 4.36
N LEU A 426 9.80 -11.71 3.56
CA LEU A 426 10.97 -10.94 3.14
C LEU A 426 11.74 -10.36 4.32
N ARG A 427 11.02 -9.75 5.28
CA ARG A 427 11.63 -9.16 6.48
C ARG A 427 12.37 -10.23 7.28
N MET A 428 11.74 -11.38 7.55
CA MET A 428 12.40 -12.52 8.18
C MET A 428 13.66 -12.96 7.39
N GLY A 429 13.53 -13.11 6.07
CA GLY A 429 14.62 -13.56 5.21
C GLY A 429 15.80 -12.60 5.13
N ARG A 430 15.56 -11.28 5.23
CA ARG A 430 16.59 -10.22 5.20
C ARG A 430 17.36 -10.07 6.51
N ARG A 431 16.73 -10.43 7.63
CA ARG A 431 17.29 -10.22 8.99
C ARG A 431 18.63 -10.90 9.15
N ASN A 432 19.53 -10.27 9.95
CA ASN A 432 20.84 -10.79 10.31
C ASN A 432 21.64 -11.27 9.09
N ASN A 433 21.73 -10.41 8.08
CA ASN A 433 22.44 -10.72 6.83
C ASN A 433 22.00 -12.04 6.19
N PHE A 434 20.68 -12.18 6.00
CA PHE A 434 20.05 -13.34 5.35
C PHE A 434 20.22 -14.68 6.10
N ALA A 435 20.40 -14.63 7.42
CA ALA A 435 20.57 -15.85 8.23
C ALA A 435 19.44 -16.86 8.08
N ARG A 436 18.21 -16.39 7.81
CA ARG A 436 17.02 -17.23 7.62
C ARG A 436 16.56 -17.36 6.15
N LYS A 437 17.44 -17.10 5.20
CA LYS A 437 17.15 -17.23 3.77
C LYS A 437 16.59 -18.62 3.41
N GLN A 438 17.18 -19.69 3.94
CA GLN A 438 16.72 -21.04 3.64
C GLN A 438 15.31 -21.29 4.17
N ASN A 439 14.96 -20.78 5.34
CA ASN A 439 13.59 -20.89 5.89
C ASN A 439 12.56 -20.21 4.97
N LEU A 440 12.87 -19.01 4.45
CA LEU A 440 12.03 -18.33 3.47
C LEU A 440 11.83 -19.21 2.22
N ILE A 441 12.90 -19.76 1.66
CA ILE A 441 12.83 -20.64 0.49
C ILE A 441 11.95 -21.86 0.77
N ASP A 442 12.17 -22.53 1.90
CA ASP A 442 11.44 -23.75 2.30
C ASP A 442 9.95 -23.49 2.50
N ILE A 443 9.58 -22.30 3.00
CA ILE A 443 8.18 -21.90 3.14
C ILE A 443 7.54 -21.70 1.77
N ILE A 444 8.16 -20.93 0.89
CA ILE A 444 7.58 -20.57 -0.42
C ILE A 444 7.41 -21.79 -1.32
N ILE A 445 8.43 -22.65 -1.42
CA ILE A 445 8.39 -23.78 -2.35
C ILE A 445 7.37 -24.86 -1.96
N LYS A 446 6.77 -24.82 -0.76
CA LYS A 446 5.74 -25.79 -0.36
C LYS A 446 4.50 -25.71 -1.24
N ASN A 447 4.10 -24.52 -1.63
CA ASN A 447 2.88 -24.26 -2.41
C ASN A 447 3.05 -24.43 -3.93
N VAL A 448 4.28 -24.59 -4.41
CA VAL A 448 4.56 -24.69 -5.84
C VAL A 448 4.54 -26.14 -6.31
N PRO A 449 4.07 -26.45 -7.54
CA PRO A 449 4.13 -27.79 -8.11
C PRO A 449 5.54 -28.40 -8.04
N SER A 450 5.64 -29.71 -7.82
CA SER A 450 6.92 -30.43 -7.63
C SER A 450 7.93 -30.20 -8.78
N THR A 451 7.43 -30.03 -10.00
CA THR A 451 8.23 -29.75 -11.20
C THR A 451 8.93 -28.40 -11.16
N GLN A 452 8.38 -27.43 -10.45
CA GLN A 452 8.88 -26.06 -10.38
C GLN A 452 9.69 -25.76 -9.11
N LYS A 453 9.51 -26.58 -8.05
CA LYS A 453 10.17 -26.37 -6.74
C LYS A 453 11.66 -26.10 -6.84
N ARG A 454 12.38 -26.90 -7.62
CA ARG A 454 13.84 -26.77 -7.75
C ARG A 454 14.26 -25.49 -8.47
N ILE A 455 13.52 -25.09 -9.48
CA ILE A 455 13.80 -23.87 -10.25
C ILE A 455 13.58 -22.65 -9.36
N LEU A 456 12.43 -22.59 -8.69
CA LEU A 456 12.09 -21.50 -7.79
C LEU A 456 13.06 -21.41 -6.61
N ALA A 457 13.38 -22.56 -5.96
CA ALA A 457 14.37 -22.60 -4.90
C ALA A 457 15.72 -22.02 -5.35
N THR A 458 16.20 -22.40 -6.56
CA THR A 458 17.45 -21.87 -7.11
C THR A 458 17.38 -20.35 -7.33
N ARG A 459 16.28 -19.83 -7.88
CA ARG A 459 16.09 -18.39 -8.09
C ARG A 459 16.09 -17.62 -6.77
N LEU A 460 15.41 -18.13 -5.75
CA LEU A 460 15.32 -17.49 -4.42
C LEU A 460 16.65 -17.53 -3.63
N THR A 461 17.67 -18.31 -4.07
CA THR A 461 18.99 -18.24 -3.44
C THR A 461 19.67 -16.90 -3.62
N ASN A 462 19.34 -16.17 -4.69
CA ASN A 462 19.78 -14.79 -4.89
C ASN A 462 18.74 -13.81 -4.32
N PRO A 463 19.07 -13.02 -3.28
CA PRO A 463 18.13 -12.08 -2.69
C PRO A 463 17.59 -11.01 -3.65
N LEU A 464 18.30 -10.69 -4.74
CA LEU A 464 17.78 -9.78 -5.76
C LEU A 464 16.58 -10.36 -6.51
N GLY A 465 16.45 -11.70 -6.59
CA GLY A 465 15.27 -12.37 -7.14
C GLY A 465 14.02 -12.33 -6.25
N TRP A 466 14.15 -11.80 -5.02
CA TRP A 466 12.99 -11.56 -4.15
C TRP A 466 12.20 -10.32 -4.55
N TYR A 467 12.81 -9.42 -5.31
CA TYR A 467 12.21 -8.21 -5.84
C TYR A 467 11.79 -8.41 -7.29
N LEU A 468 10.81 -7.65 -7.75
CA LEU A 468 10.36 -7.68 -9.14
C LEU A 468 11.35 -6.98 -10.07
N PRO A 469 11.37 -7.33 -11.37
CA PRO A 469 12.08 -6.55 -12.37
C PRO A 469 11.42 -5.19 -12.57
N ILE A 470 12.18 -4.26 -13.11
CA ILE A 470 11.63 -3.03 -13.67
C ILE A 470 10.94 -3.41 -14.99
N TYR A 471 9.74 -2.90 -15.21
CA TYR A 471 8.99 -3.15 -16.43
C TYR A 471 9.78 -2.68 -17.66
N GLU A 472 9.85 -3.50 -18.70
CA GLU A 472 10.72 -3.24 -19.85
C GLU A 472 10.47 -1.89 -20.51
N LYS A 473 9.20 -1.45 -20.62
CA LYS A 473 8.84 -0.16 -21.21
C LYS A 473 9.37 1.05 -20.41
N GLU A 474 9.58 0.90 -19.11
CA GLU A 474 10.23 1.95 -18.32
C GLU A 474 11.71 2.09 -18.65
N ILE A 475 12.37 0.98 -18.94
CA ILE A 475 13.80 0.97 -19.39
C ILE A 475 13.91 1.54 -20.80
N GLU A 476 12.98 1.17 -21.70
CA GLU A 476 12.96 1.70 -23.06
C GLU A 476 12.76 3.23 -23.11
N ARG A 477 11.88 3.75 -22.21
CA ARG A 477 11.59 5.18 -22.12
C ARG A 477 12.67 5.98 -21.42
N ASN A 478 13.35 5.39 -20.44
CA ASN A 478 14.35 6.07 -19.63
C ASN A 478 15.73 5.42 -19.79
N ARG A 479 16.59 6.03 -20.61
CA ARG A 479 17.96 5.58 -20.91
C ARG A 479 18.88 5.47 -19.69
N ASN A 480 18.54 6.13 -18.58
CA ASN A 480 19.31 6.09 -17.33
C ASN A 480 18.85 4.96 -16.40
N MET A 481 17.77 4.27 -16.77
CA MET A 481 17.22 3.19 -15.97
C MET A 481 18.03 1.91 -16.16
N ILE A 482 18.46 1.32 -15.06
CA ILE A 482 19.23 0.07 -15.06
C ILE A 482 18.38 -1.01 -14.41
N GLN A 483 18.18 -2.14 -15.11
CA GLN A 483 17.42 -3.28 -14.62
C GLN A 483 18.00 -3.85 -13.32
N ASN A 484 17.16 -4.48 -12.50
CA ASN A 484 17.61 -5.33 -11.41
C ASN A 484 18.55 -6.42 -11.98
N PRO A 485 19.81 -6.52 -11.51
CA PRO A 485 20.81 -7.42 -12.10
C PRO A 485 20.41 -8.89 -12.15
N PHE A 486 19.44 -9.31 -11.32
CA PHE A 486 18.91 -10.67 -11.35
C PHE A 486 18.18 -11.00 -12.67
N TYR A 487 17.64 -9.99 -13.35
CA TYR A 487 16.84 -10.12 -14.58
C TYR A 487 17.59 -9.66 -15.84
N ASN A 488 18.90 -9.44 -15.76
CA ASN A 488 19.73 -9.21 -16.93
C ASN A 488 20.04 -10.57 -17.59
N PHE A 489 19.19 -10.98 -18.53
CA PHE A 489 19.37 -12.21 -19.33
C PHE A 489 19.98 -11.90 -20.68
#